data_5461ae4c2116d9000de2dba618a864f1
#
_entry.id   5461ae4c2116d9000de2dba618a864f1
#
_cell.length_a   1.000
_cell.length_b   1.000
_cell.length_c   1.000
_cell.angle_alpha   90.00
_cell.angle_beta   90.00
_cell.angle_gamma   90.00
#
_symmetry.space_group_name_H-M   'P 1'
#
loop_
_entity.id
_entity.type
_entity.pdbx_description
1 polymer ?
#
loop_
_entity_poly.entity_id
_entity_poly.type
_entity_poly.pdbx_seq_one_letter_code
_entity_poly.pdbx_strand_id
1 'polypeptide(L)'
;MTKRAENITETRQRIVEATVKLHSTIGLADASIAAIAAEAGVTRLTVYRHFPDLLGLFEACNAHWLSQRKPPNPQAWALTDDPEQRLRTGLTDVYQFYRDGAQMLAWVHRDWHTLPEELRTQLQARDDGWRDLLVEPFATAGPARHRIRAVIAHATAFPTWQSLCQQGGLSDDDAVHAMATLALALAQPRDDEPRSDG
;
A
#
# COMPACT_ATOMS: atom_id res chain seq x y z
N MET A 1 -18.18 -0.35 -32.03
CA MET A 1 -17.58 0.90 -31.49
C MET A 1 -17.04 1.71 -32.66
N THR A 2 -17.11 3.06 -32.65
CA THR A 2 -16.61 3.87 -33.77
C THR A 2 -15.09 4.03 -33.62
N LYS A 3 -14.35 4.04 -34.75
CA LYS A 3 -12.88 4.26 -34.83
C LYS A 3 -12.40 5.46 -33.99
N ARG A 4 -13.26 6.49 -33.83
CA ARG A 4 -12.98 7.67 -32.98
C ARG A 4 -12.98 7.34 -31.48
N ALA A 5 -13.88 6.47 -31.02
CA ALA A 5 -13.94 6.05 -29.62
C ALA A 5 -12.74 5.16 -29.27
N GLU A 6 -12.34 4.28 -30.19
CA GLU A 6 -11.14 3.44 -30.06
C GLU A 6 -9.87 4.29 -29.92
N ASN A 7 -9.68 5.28 -30.77
CA ASN A 7 -8.52 6.18 -30.70
C ASN A 7 -8.48 7.01 -29.39
N ILE A 8 -9.65 7.39 -28.84
CA ILE A 8 -9.71 8.10 -27.55
C ILE A 8 -9.24 7.18 -26.42
N THR A 9 -9.74 5.95 -26.40
CA THR A 9 -9.37 4.94 -25.38
C THR A 9 -7.89 4.60 -25.47
N GLU A 10 -7.37 4.36 -26.67
CA GLU A 10 -5.94 4.07 -26.90
C GLU A 10 -5.05 5.23 -26.43
N THR A 11 -5.40 6.47 -26.78
CA THR A 11 -4.63 7.64 -26.35
C THR A 11 -4.64 7.79 -24.83
N ARG A 12 -5.80 7.56 -24.17
CA ARG A 12 -5.91 7.59 -22.71
C ARG A 12 -5.03 6.53 -22.08
N GLN A 13 -5.02 5.32 -22.64
CA GLN A 13 -4.19 4.21 -22.15
C GLN A 13 -2.70 4.52 -22.25
N ARG A 14 -2.22 5.05 -23.38
CA ARG A 14 -0.82 5.45 -23.55
C ARG A 14 -0.38 6.51 -22.53
N ILE A 15 -1.27 7.48 -22.19
CA ILE A 15 -0.96 8.48 -21.17
C ILE A 15 -0.81 7.81 -19.80
N VAL A 16 -1.69 6.86 -19.44
CA VAL A 16 -1.61 6.11 -18.18
C VAL A 16 -0.32 5.30 -18.09
N GLU A 17 0.02 4.55 -19.16
CA GLU A 17 1.24 3.74 -19.21
C GLU A 17 2.50 4.58 -19.12
N ALA A 18 2.55 5.71 -19.83
CA ALA A 18 3.66 6.66 -19.76
C ALA A 18 3.82 7.23 -18.35
N THR A 19 2.71 7.53 -17.69
CA THR A 19 2.72 8.04 -16.30
C THR A 19 3.22 6.98 -15.33
N VAL A 20 2.72 5.74 -15.41
CA VAL A 20 3.19 4.63 -14.56
C VAL A 20 4.67 4.36 -14.78
N LYS A 21 5.15 4.39 -16.01
CA LYS A 21 6.57 4.24 -16.34
C LYS A 21 7.42 5.34 -15.68
N LEU A 22 7.03 6.61 -15.81
CA LEU A 22 7.76 7.72 -15.21
C LEU A 22 7.73 7.66 -13.68
N HIS A 23 6.56 7.41 -13.09
CA HIS A 23 6.43 7.26 -11.63
C HIS A 23 7.33 6.15 -11.08
N SER A 24 7.50 5.04 -11.82
CA SER A 24 8.36 3.93 -11.39
C SER A 24 9.85 4.13 -11.67
N THR A 25 10.23 5.09 -12.52
CA THR A 25 11.64 5.31 -12.92
C THR A 25 12.27 6.53 -12.31
N ILE A 26 11.58 7.67 -12.33
CA ILE A 26 12.09 8.96 -11.82
C ILE A 26 11.33 9.47 -10.60
N GLY A 27 10.21 8.85 -10.24
CA GLY A 27 9.35 9.23 -9.13
C GLY A 27 8.21 10.17 -9.50
N LEU A 28 7.33 10.42 -8.54
CA LEU A 28 6.10 11.19 -8.75
C LEU A 28 6.39 12.69 -8.89
N ALA A 29 7.32 13.19 -8.06
CA ALA A 29 7.67 14.61 -8.02
C ALA A 29 8.28 15.11 -9.35
N ASP A 30 9.06 14.25 -10.01
CA ASP A 30 9.79 14.60 -11.24
C ASP A 30 8.98 14.29 -12.52
N ALA A 31 7.89 13.53 -12.41
CA ALA A 31 7.02 13.15 -13.53
C ALA A 31 6.05 14.28 -13.96
N SER A 32 6.59 15.37 -14.49
CA SER A 32 5.79 16.50 -14.95
C SER A 32 4.83 16.14 -16.08
N ILE A 33 3.73 16.90 -16.25
CA ILE A 33 2.80 16.75 -17.41
C ILE A 33 3.53 16.89 -18.75
N ALA A 34 4.61 17.67 -18.80
CA ALA A 34 5.42 17.78 -20.01
C ALA A 34 6.18 16.48 -20.32
N ALA A 35 6.76 15.86 -19.30
CA ALA A 35 7.45 14.57 -19.41
C ALA A 35 6.46 13.45 -19.79
N ILE A 36 5.29 13.40 -19.13
CA ILE A 36 4.23 12.45 -19.44
C ILE A 36 3.75 12.59 -20.89
N ALA A 37 3.53 13.82 -21.36
CA ALA A 37 3.10 14.07 -22.73
C ALA A 37 4.16 13.62 -23.74
N ALA A 38 5.43 13.90 -23.48
CA ALA A 38 6.55 13.48 -24.34
C ALA A 38 6.66 11.95 -24.39
N GLU A 39 6.62 11.27 -23.25
CA GLU A 39 6.68 9.82 -23.15
C GLU A 39 5.48 9.14 -23.84
N ALA A 40 4.27 9.70 -23.70
CA ALA A 40 3.07 9.19 -24.34
C ALA A 40 2.98 9.52 -25.83
N GLY A 41 3.88 10.35 -26.40
CA GLY A 41 3.81 10.80 -27.78
C GLY A 41 2.60 11.68 -28.10
N VAL A 42 2.21 12.56 -27.15
CA VAL A 42 1.06 13.47 -27.27
C VAL A 42 1.44 14.90 -26.87
N THR A 43 0.53 15.85 -27.04
CA THR A 43 0.70 17.22 -26.52
C THR A 43 0.21 17.32 -25.07
N ARG A 44 0.74 18.30 -24.30
CA ARG A 44 0.21 18.61 -22.95
C ARG A 44 -1.31 18.89 -22.96
N LEU A 45 -1.79 19.58 -23.99
CA LEU A 45 -3.22 19.85 -24.16
C LEU A 45 -4.03 18.55 -24.31
N THR A 46 -3.46 17.54 -24.97
CA THR A 46 -4.08 16.21 -25.10
C THR A 46 -4.15 15.53 -23.73
N VAL A 47 -3.10 15.62 -22.91
CA VAL A 47 -3.14 15.08 -21.53
C VAL A 47 -4.26 15.74 -20.74
N TYR A 48 -4.34 17.07 -20.69
CA TYR A 48 -5.39 17.77 -19.95
C TYR A 48 -6.80 17.49 -20.47
N ARG A 49 -6.96 17.20 -21.76
CA ARG A 49 -8.27 16.82 -22.31
C ARG A 49 -8.72 15.44 -21.84
N HIS A 50 -7.80 14.50 -21.60
CA HIS A 50 -8.10 13.17 -21.08
C HIS A 50 -8.15 13.11 -19.54
N PHE A 51 -7.39 13.97 -18.89
CA PHE A 51 -7.27 14.09 -17.44
C PHE A 51 -7.27 15.57 -17.06
N PRO A 52 -8.46 16.15 -16.83
CA PRO A 52 -8.58 17.57 -16.48
C PRO A 52 -7.88 17.95 -15.16
N ASP A 53 -7.72 16.96 -14.26
CA ASP A 53 -7.06 17.12 -12.97
C ASP A 53 -6.06 15.97 -12.70
N LEU A 54 -5.21 16.18 -11.71
CA LEU A 54 -4.21 15.22 -11.30
C LEU A 54 -4.82 14.00 -10.59
N LEU A 55 -5.90 14.18 -9.86
CA LEU A 55 -6.55 13.09 -9.13
C LEU A 55 -6.98 11.98 -10.10
N GLY A 56 -7.73 12.32 -11.14
CA GLY A 56 -8.17 11.36 -12.15
C GLY A 56 -7.03 10.66 -12.89
N LEU A 57 -5.89 11.36 -13.09
CA LEU A 57 -4.69 10.75 -13.67
C LEU A 57 -4.07 9.76 -12.68
N PHE A 58 -3.87 10.13 -11.42
CA PHE A 58 -3.31 9.25 -10.39
C PHE A 58 -4.20 8.03 -10.13
N GLU A 59 -5.52 8.19 -10.07
CA GLU A 59 -6.46 7.07 -9.92
C GLU A 59 -6.37 6.08 -11.07
N ALA A 60 -6.31 6.57 -12.31
CA ALA A 60 -6.16 5.72 -13.48
C ALA A 60 -4.81 4.98 -13.50
N CYS A 61 -3.73 5.66 -13.09
CA CYS A 61 -2.40 5.05 -12.94
C CYS A 61 -2.39 3.98 -11.85
N ASN A 62 -2.98 4.27 -10.69
CA ASN A 62 -3.08 3.32 -9.60
C ASN A 62 -3.88 2.07 -10.00
N ALA A 63 -5.04 2.25 -10.65
CA ALA A 63 -5.84 1.14 -11.16
C ALA A 63 -5.07 0.29 -12.18
N HIS A 64 -4.38 0.92 -13.13
CA HIS A 64 -3.55 0.23 -14.11
C HIS A 64 -2.39 -0.52 -13.46
N TRP A 65 -1.67 0.11 -12.54
CA TRP A 65 -0.55 -0.50 -11.83
C TRP A 65 -0.99 -1.70 -10.98
N LEU A 66 -2.12 -1.59 -10.29
CA LEU A 66 -2.71 -2.67 -9.48
C LEU A 66 -3.23 -3.83 -10.35
N SER A 67 -3.78 -3.56 -11.56
CA SER A 67 -4.29 -4.60 -12.45
C SER A 67 -3.21 -5.58 -12.93
N GLN A 68 -1.95 -5.21 -12.82
CA GLN A 68 -0.78 -6.02 -13.21
C GLN A 68 -0.16 -6.78 -12.02
N ARG A 69 -0.77 -6.70 -10.84
CA ARG A 69 -0.26 -7.26 -9.58
C ARG A 69 -1.36 -7.95 -8.80
N LYS A 70 -0.93 -8.77 -7.85
CA LYS A 70 -1.84 -9.35 -6.88
C LYS A 70 -1.86 -8.44 -5.64
N PRO A 71 -2.92 -7.62 -5.46
CA PRO A 71 -3.06 -6.82 -4.25
C PRO A 71 -3.33 -7.72 -3.04
N PRO A 72 -3.03 -7.27 -1.81
CA PRO A 72 -3.41 -7.95 -0.59
C PRO A 72 -4.92 -8.26 -0.55
N ASN A 73 -5.28 -9.40 0.03
CA ASN A 73 -6.66 -9.89 0.09
C ASN A 73 -7.20 -9.94 1.53
N PRO A 74 -7.68 -8.82 2.08
CA PRO A 74 -8.20 -8.76 3.45
C PRO A 74 -9.37 -9.72 3.71
N GLN A 75 -10.16 -10.06 2.68
CA GLN A 75 -11.26 -11.01 2.80
C GLN A 75 -10.75 -12.43 3.15
N ALA A 76 -9.59 -12.80 2.59
CA ALA A 76 -8.97 -14.08 2.92
C ALA A 76 -8.42 -14.09 4.36
N TRP A 77 -7.92 -12.96 4.87
CA TRP A 77 -7.43 -12.87 6.25
C TRP A 77 -8.56 -13.06 7.27
N ALA A 78 -9.74 -12.52 6.97
CA ALA A 78 -10.91 -12.60 7.84
C ALA A 78 -11.49 -14.01 8.01
N LEU A 79 -11.00 -15.00 7.23
CA LEU A 79 -11.50 -16.39 7.30
C LEU A 79 -11.01 -17.16 8.54
N THR A 80 -10.05 -16.63 9.29
CA THR A 80 -9.57 -17.24 10.55
C THR A 80 -9.71 -16.28 11.71
N ASP A 81 -10.15 -16.81 12.86
CA ASP A 81 -10.22 -16.07 14.13
C ASP A 81 -8.97 -16.25 15.00
N ASP A 82 -8.04 -17.11 14.58
CA ASP A 82 -6.75 -17.27 15.25
C ASP A 82 -5.87 -16.04 15.01
N PRO A 83 -5.48 -15.29 16.07
CA PRO A 83 -4.75 -14.03 15.94
C PRO A 83 -3.39 -14.20 15.25
N GLU A 84 -2.66 -15.28 15.58
CA GLU A 84 -1.35 -15.54 14.99
C GLU A 84 -1.47 -15.89 13.51
N GLN A 85 -2.38 -16.78 13.17
CA GLN A 85 -2.57 -17.22 11.78
C GLN A 85 -3.04 -16.05 10.91
N ARG A 86 -4.03 -15.24 11.39
CA ARG A 86 -4.51 -14.07 10.65
C ARG A 86 -3.39 -13.05 10.43
N LEU A 87 -2.60 -12.77 11.47
CA LEU A 87 -1.49 -11.81 11.38
C LEU A 87 -0.41 -12.29 10.41
N ARG A 88 0.01 -13.55 10.49
CA ARG A 88 1.01 -14.13 9.58
C ARG A 88 0.51 -14.10 8.13
N THR A 89 -0.73 -14.52 7.89
CA THR A 89 -1.32 -14.50 6.55
C THR A 89 -1.36 -13.08 5.98
N GLY A 90 -1.80 -12.11 6.78
CA GLY A 90 -1.87 -10.72 6.35
C GLY A 90 -0.50 -10.11 6.05
N LEU A 91 0.49 -10.35 6.93
CA LEU A 91 1.86 -9.85 6.71
C LEU A 91 2.50 -10.50 5.48
N THR A 92 2.32 -11.81 5.26
CA THR A 92 2.83 -12.50 4.07
C THR A 92 2.27 -11.88 2.79
N ASP A 93 0.97 -11.64 2.76
CA ASP A 93 0.29 -11.07 1.60
C ASP A 93 0.74 -9.62 1.32
N VAL A 94 0.87 -8.82 2.39
CA VAL A 94 1.36 -7.43 2.31
C VAL A 94 2.84 -7.37 1.88
N TYR A 95 3.70 -8.23 2.42
CA TYR A 95 5.14 -8.22 2.10
C TYR A 95 5.41 -8.71 0.68
N GLN A 96 4.65 -9.71 0.20
CA GLN A 96 4.71 -10.11 -1.20
C GLN A 96 4.32 -8.95 -2.13
N PHE A 97 3.24 -8.23 -1.81
CA PHE A 97 2.82 -7.05 -2.58
C PHE A 97 3.90 -5.95 -2.56
N TYR A 98 4.57 -5.74 -1.43
CA TYR A 98 5.67 -4.78 -1.32
C TYR A 98 6.88 -5.20 -2.15
N ARG A 99 7.24 -6.48 -2.16
CA ARG A 99 8.33 -7.00 -2.98
C ARG A 99 8.06 -6.78 -4.46
N ASP A 100 6.86 -7.15 -4.90
CA ASP A 100 6.45 -7.06 -6.31
C ASP A 100 6.32 -5.61 -6.81
N GLY A 101 6.08 -4.68 -5.89
CA GLY A 101 5.91 -3.25 -6.16
C GLY A 101 7.02 -2.34 -5.63
N ALA A 102 8.12 -2.89 -5.13
CA ALA A 102 9.09 -2.20 -4.29
C ALA A 102 9.55 -0.85 -4.84
N GLN A 103 9.90 -0.78 -6.12
CA GLN A 103 10.40 0.44 -6.73
C GLN A 103 9.34 1.55 -6.80
N MET A 104 8.12 1.22 -7.25
CA MET A 104 7.01 2.19 -7.29
C MET A 104 6.64 2.66 -5.89
N LEU A 105 6.54 1.74 -4.94
CA LEU A 105 6.17 2.04 -3.56
C LEU A 105 7.24 2.90 -2.86
N ALA A 106 8.52 2.69 -3.14
CA ALA A 106 9.59 3.54 -2.64
C ALA A 106 9.43 4.99 -3.13
N TRP A 107 9.09 5.19 -4.41
CA TRP A 107 8.81 6.51 -4.97
C TRP A 107 7.54 7.12 -4.38
N VAL A 108 6.47 6.35 -4.23
CA VAL A 108 5.23 6.82 -3.58
C VAL A 108 5.49 7.27 -2.14
N HIS A 109 6.28 6.52 -1.37
CA HIS A 109 6.64 6.92 0.00
C HIS A 109 7.53 8.17 0.04
N ARG A 110 8.54 8.27 -0.83
CA ARG A 110 9.40 9.45 -0.92
C ARG A 110 8.61 10.71 -1.26
N ASP A 111 7.72 10.57 -2.25
CA ASP A 111 7.00 11.69 -2.83
C ASP A 111 5.57 11.82 -2.30
N TRP A 112 5.27 11.22 -1.13
CA TRP A 112 3.93 11.16 -0.54
C TRP A 112 3.19 12.50 -0.52
N HIS A 113 3.92 13.57 -0.25
CA HIS A 113 3.39 14.94 -0.17
C HIS A 113 2.93 15.50 -1.52
N THR A 114 3.35 14.90 -2.65
CA THR A 114 2.93 15.31 -4.00
C THR A 114 1.62 14.68 -4.45
N LEU A 115 1.17 13.64 -3.76
CA LEU A 115 -0.11 13.00 -4.04
C LEU A 115 -1.27 13.95 -3.72
N PRO A 116 -2.35 13.95 -4.52
CA PRO A 116 -3.60 14.63 -4.17
C PRO A 116 -4.10 14.21 -2.78
N GLU A 117 -4.67 15.15 -2.03
CA GLU A 117 -5.12 14.92 -0.64
C GLU A 117 -6.17 13.81 -0.56
N GLU A 118 -7.09 13.78 -1.50
CA GLU A 118 -8.14 12.78 -1.59
C GLU A 118 -7.54 11.36 -1.74
N LEU A 119 -6.52 11.22 -2.59
CA LEU A 119 -5.84 9.94 -2.78
C LEU A 119 -5.06 9.53 -1.54
N ARG A 120 -4.36 10.46 -0.87
CA ARG A 120 -3.68 10.17 0.41
C ARG A 120 -4.66 9.66 1.45
N THR A 121 -5.83 10.32 1.57
CA THR A 121 -6.88 9.92 2.50
C THR A 121 -7.41 8.52 2.19
N GLN A 122 -7.64 8.19 0.92
CA GLN A 122 -8.08 6.85 0.50
C GLN A 122 -7.04 5.77 0.84
N LEU A 123 -5.76 6.04 0.55
CA LEU A 123 -4.66 5.11 0.86
C LEU A 123 -4.51 4.90 2.37
N GLN A 124 -4.60 5.96 3.17
CA GLN A 124 -4.56 5.87 4.62
C GLN A 124 -5.73 5.08 5.18
N ALA A 125 -6.96 5.34 4.71
CA ALA A 125 -8.15 4.61 5.13
C ALA A 125 -8.06 3.11 4.80
N ARG A 126 -7.50 2.76 3.63
CA ARG A 126 -7.22 1.37 3.26
C ARG A 126 -6.25 0.72 4.26
N ASP A 127 -5.14 1.38 4.55
CA ASP A 127 -4.10 0.84 5.45
C ASP A 127 -4.63 0.72 6.89
N ASP A 128 -5.44 1.66 7.34
CA ASP A 128 -6.13 1.59 8.64
C ASP A 128 -7.12 0.42 8.70
N GLY A 129 -7.88 0.19 7.62
CA GLY A 129 -8.77 -0.97 7.50
C GLY A 129 -8.03 -2.31 7.61
N TRP A 130 -6.86 -2.43 6.98
CA TRP A 130 -6.00 -3.62 7.11
C TRP A 130 -5.54 -3.82 8.56
N ARG A 131 -5.08 -2.76 9.22
CA ARG A 131 -4.64 -2.80 10.63
C ARG A 131 -5.76 -3.21 11.56
N ASP A 132 -6.95 -2.63 11.39
CA ASP A 132 -8.12 -2.95 12.21
C ASP A 132 -8.50 -4.43 12.08
N LEU A 133 -8.52 -4.95 10.86
CA LEU A 133 -8.81 -6.34 10.58
C LEU A 133 -7.78 -7.30 11.22
N LEU A 134 -6.50 -6.94 11.18
CA LEU A 134 -5.43 -7.74 11.78
C LEU A 134 -5.43 -7.67 13.31
N VAL A 135 -5.94 -6.58 13.90
CA VAL A 135 -6.05 -6.40 15.36
C VAL A 135 -7.32 -7.05 15.92
N GLU A 136 -8.35 -7.22 15.10
CA GLU A 136 -9.68 -7.69 15.53
C GLU A 136 -9.66 -8.98 16.37
N PRO A 137 -8.94 -10.05 15.97
CA PRO A 137 -8.98 -11.33 16.69
C PRO A 137 -8.23 -11.32 18.03
N PHE A 138 -7.47 -10.27 18.33
CA PHE A 138 -6.79 -10.15 19.62
C PHE A 138 -7.81 -9.80 20.71
N ALA A 139 -8.02 -10.71 21.65
CA ALA A 139 -8.95 -10.53 22.79
C ALA A 139 -8.40 -9.56 23.85
N THR A 140 -8.04 -8.33 23.41
CA THR A 140 -7.47 -7.30 24.29
C THR A 140 -8.27 -6.00 24.18
N ALA A 141 -8.27 -5.21 25.27
CA ALA A 141 -8.93 -3.93 25.35
C ALA A 141 -7.98 -2.86 25.92
N GLY A 142 -8.43 -1.60 25.90
CA GLY A 142 -7.71 -0.49 26.53
C GLY A 142 -6.26 -0.33 26.05
N PRO A 143 -5.31 -0.08 26.96
CA PRO A 143 -3.91 0.18 26.62
C PRO A 143 -3.22 -0.98 25.90
N ALA A 144 -3.57 -2.23 26.20
CA ALA A 144 -3.01 -3.42 25.53
C ALA A 144 -3.41 -3.45 24.05
N ARG A 145 -4.68 -3.21 23.73
CA ARG A 145 -5.17 -3.13 22.35
C ARG A 145 -4.46 -1.99 21.58
N HIS A 146 -4.24 -0.85 22.24
CA HIS A 146 -3.53 0.27 21.60
C HIS A 146 -2.09 -0.10 21.25
N ARG A 147 -1.37 -0.78 22.14
CA ARG A 147 0.01 -1.25 21.90
C ARG A 147 0.07 -2.23 20.72
N ILE A 148 -0.82 -3.23 20.69
CA ILE A 148 -0.89 -4.20 19.60
C ILE A 148 -1.19 -3.50 18.27
N ARG A 149 -2.16 -2.60 18.24
CA ARG A 149 -2.48 -1.81 17.04
C ARG A 149 -1.27 -1.02 16.54
N ALA A 150 -0.52 -0.38 17.42
CA ALA A 150 0.67 0.38 17.06
C ALA A 150 1.78 -0.52 16.45
N VAL A 151 2.00 -1.71 17.02
CA VAL A 151 3.00 -2.66 16.49
C VAL A 151 2.54 -3.27 15.17
N ILE A 152 1.27 -3.63 15.03
CA ILE A 152 0.74 -4.12 13.75
C ILE A 152 0.80 -3.01 12.68
N ALA A 153 0.52 -1.75 13.05
CA ALA A 153 0.68 -0.62 12.14
C ALA A 153 2.14 -0.46 11.67
N HIS A 154 3.11 -0.66 12.57
CA HIS A 154 4.51 -0.67 12.21
C HIS A 154 4.86 -1.89 11.33
N ALA A 155 4.40 -3.08 11.70
CA ALA A 155 4.67 -4.30 10.94
C ALA A 155 4.11 -4.25 9.51
N THR A 156 2.94 -3.63 9.30
CA THR A 156 2.32 -3.47 7.98
C THR A 156 2.84 -2.28 7.18
N ALA A 157 3.77 -1.48 7.71
CA ALA A 157 4.29 -0.31 7.02
C ALA A 157 5.35 -0.69 5.96
N PHE A 158 5.27 -0.11 4.76
CA PHE A 158 6.27 -0.33 3.70
C PHE A 158 7.71 -0.03 4.17
N PRO A 159 8.01 1.06 4.91
CA PRO A 159 9.36 1.31 5.40
C PRO A 159 9.90 0.22 6.34
N THR A 160 9.04 -0.47 7.09
CA THR A 160 9.45 -1.59 7.95
C THR A 160 9.91 -2.76 7.10
N TRP A 161 9.11 -3.18 6.12
CA TRP A 161 9.51 -4.20 5.16
C TRP A 161 10.80 -3.82 4.42
N GLN A 162 10.90 -2.57 3.96
CA GLN A 162 12.09 -2.08 3.28
C GLN A 162 13.34 -2.17 4.16
N SER A 163 13.24 -1.78 5.42
CA SER A 163 14.33 -1.86 6.39
C SER A 163 14.75 -3.32 6.66
N LEU A 164 13.79 -4.20 6.89
CA LEU A 164 14.07 -5.59 7.21
C LEU A 164 14.58 -6.40 6.01
N CYS A 165 13.91 -6.29 4.88
CA CYS A 165 14.15 -7.15 3.72
C CYS A 165 15.18 -6.54 2.76
N GLN A 166 15.05 -5.27 2.37
CA GLN A 166 15.97 -4.67 1.40
C GLN A 166 17.29 -4.21 2.03
N GLN A 167 17.26 -3.64 3.22
CA GLN A 167 18.44 -3.11 3.90
C GLN A 167 19.07 -4.16 4.82
N GLY A 168 18.24 -4.89 5.57
CA GLY A 168 18.66 -5.91 6.54
C GLY A 168 18.88 -7.30 5.94
N GLY A 169 18.45 -7.54 4.69
CA GLY A 169 18.69 -8.79 3.98
C GLY A 169 17.86 -9.99 4.46
N LEU A 170 16.82 -9.77 5.28
CA LEU A 170 15.92 -10.85 5.68
C LEU A 170 15.06 -11.31 4.48
N SER A 171 14.75 -12.61 4.46
CA SER A 171 13.65 -13.09 3.61
C SER A 171 12.31 -12.50 4.09
N ASP A 172 11.29 -12.48 3.23
CA ASP A 172 9.95 -12.04 3.66
C ASP A 172 9.41 -12.96 4.77
N ASP A 173 9.68 -14.28 4.69
CA ASP A 173 9.23 -15.24 5.70
C ASP A 173 9.88 -14.97 7.07
N ASP A 174 11.18 -14.66 7.11
CA ASP A 174 11.88 -14.30 8.34
C ASP A 174 11.37 -12.97 8.90
N ALA A 175 11.12 -11.99 8.04
CA ALA A 175 10.60 -10.70 8.43
C ALA A 175 9.15 -10.82 8.95
N VAL A 176 8.29 -11.61 8.31
CA VAL A 176 6.94 -11.96 8.80
C VAL A 176 7.03 -12.64 10.16
N HIS A 177 7.92 -13.63 10.30
CA HIS A 177 8.12 -14.35 11.57
C HIS A 177 8.51 -13.36 12.69
N ALA A 178 9.51 -12.52 12.45
CA ALA A 178 9.98 -11.53 13.42
C ALA A 178 8.88 -10.56 13.85
N MET A 179 8.16 -9.97 12.90
CA MET A 179 7.12 -8.99 13.19
C MET A 179 5.90 -9.61 13.87
N ALA A 180 5.48 -10.81 13.46
CA ALA A 180 4.40 -11.53 14.12
C ALA A 180 4.77 -11.90 15.57
N THR A 181 5.99 -12.38 15.79
CA THR A 181 6.49 -12.71 17.15
C THR A 181 6.47 -11.49 18.07
N LEU A 182 6.91 -10.32 17.59
CA LEU A 182 6.88 -9.09 18.37
C LEU A 182 5.44 -8.67 18.72
N ALA A 183 4.50 -8.75 17.78
CA ALA A 183 3.10 -8.42 18.03
C ALA A 183 2.46 -9.39 19.02
N LEU A 184 2.69 -10.68 18.88
CA LEU A 184 2.14 -11.72 19.78
C LEU A 184 2.71 -11.63 21.19
N ALA A 185 3.99 -11.30 21.34
CA ALA A 185 4.60 -11.09 22.66
C ALA A 185 3.93 -9.94 23.44
N LEU A 186 3.46 -8.90 22.74
CA LEU A 186 2.74 -7.78 23.36
C LEU A 186 1.28 -8.10 23.68
N ALA A 187 0.73 -9.16 23.09
CA ALA A 187 -0.63 -9.63 23.39
C ALA A 187 -0.70 -10.43 24.69
N GLN A 188 0.44 -10.94 25.19
CA GLN A 188 0.49 -11.65 26.45
C GLN A 188 0.29 -10.67 27.64
N PRO A 189 -0.47 -11.06 28.67
CA PRO A 189 -0.59 -10.25 29.89
C PRO A 189 0.80 -10.00 30.48
N ARG A 190 1.06 -8.75 30.89
CA ARG A 190 2.26 -8.46 31.68
C ARG A 190 2.02 -8.94 33.12
N ASP A 191 2.98 -9.67 33.67
CA ASP A 191 2.93 -10.12 35.08
C ASP A 191 2.83 -8.96 36.09
N ASP A 192 3.13 -7.74 35.65
CA ASP A 192 3.11 -6.51 36.45
C ASP A 192 1.79 -5.73 36.43
N GLU A 193 0.75 -6.14 35.70
CA GLU A 193 -0.54 -5.45 35.78
C GLU A 193 -1.28 -5.92 37.07
N PRO A 194 -1.59 -5.02 38.04
CA PRO A 194 -2.31 -5.41 39.23
C PRO A 194 -3.66 -6.01 38.81
N ARG A 195 -3.90 -7.26 39.21
CA ARG A 195 -5.23 -7.88 39.10
C ARG A 195 -6.21 -6.94 39.78
N SER A 196 -7.10 -6.34 39.01
CA SER A 196 -8.24 -5.63 39.55
C SER A 196 -9.16 -6.66 40.20
N ASP A 197 -8.85 -7.00 41.47
CA ASP A 197 -9.80 -7.64 42.37
C ASP A 197 -10.94 -6.67 42.60
N GLY A 198 -12.11 -6.94 42.08
CA GLY A 198 -13.33 -6.18 42.27
C GLY A 198 -14.49 -7.08 42.54
#